data_f1553992bc037f12e9bb2c59d1667526
#
_entry.id   f1553992bc037f12e9bb2c59d1667526
#
_cell.length_a   1.000
_cell.length_b   1.000
_cell.length_c   1.000
_cell.angle_alpha   90.00
_cell.angle_beta   90.00
_cell.angle_gamma   90.00
#
_symmetry.space_group_name_H-M   'P 1'
#
loop_
_entity.id
_entity.type
_entity.pdbx_description
1 polymer ?
#
loop_
_entity_poly.entity_id
_entity_poly.type
_entity_poly.pdbx_seq_one_letter_code
_entity_poly.pdbx_strand_id
1 'polypeptide(L)'
;MLLSHEIEEADLPAKTLISIIDDDEDFREALQGLMTSMGFRVEAFSSALDFLARTNIRDTSCLIVDVHMPRMTGIELHRCLVESGYAIPTILITAYPDESVRVRAMADGVIGYLTKPCDSEELLACVSSALERAERGEHR
;
A
#
# COMPACT_ATOMS: atom_id res chain seq x y z
N MET A 1 -4.79 -27.14 22.49
CA MET A 1 -4.46 -26.48 23.63
C MET A 1 -4.33 -25.01 23.44
N LEU A 2 -4.83 -24.33 24.38
CA LEU A 2 -4.88 -22.89 24.32
C LEU A 2 -3.53 -22.26 24.25
N LEU A 3 -2.61 -22.79 25.00
CA LEU A 3 -1.27 -22.30 25.03
C LEU A 3 -0.60 -22.34 23.69
N SER A 4 -0.83 -23.39 22.95
CA SER A 4 -0.26 -23.54 21.65
C SER A 4 -0.73 -22.44 20.70
N HIS A 5 -2.02 -22.14 20.79
CA HIS A 5 -2.57 -21.09 19.95
C HIS A 5 -2.00 -19.73 20.32
N GLU A 6 -1.86 -19.48 21.61
CA GLU A 6 -1.30 -18.20 22.05
C GLU A 6 0.15 -18.04 21.65
N ILE A 7 0.90 -19.11 21.72
CA ILE A 7 2.29 -19.07 21.32
C ILE A 7 2.40 -18.79 19.84
N GLU A 8 1.53 -19.41 19.08
CA GLU A 8 1.50 -19.19 17.65
C GLU A 8 1.28 -17.72 17.32
N GLU A 9 0.34 -17.09 17.97
CA GLU A 9 0.08 -15.68 17.74
C GLU A 9 1.26 -14.82 18.14
N ALA A 10 1.87 -15.15 19.24
CA ALA A 10 2.99 -14.37 19.73
C ALA A 10 4.20 -14.50 18.83
N ASP A 11 4.38 -15.66 18.22
CA ASP A 11 5.54 -15.93 17.37
C ASP A 11 5.37 -15.48 15.94
N LEU A 12 4.15 -15.20 15.52
CA LEU A 12 3.93 -14.73 14.16
C LEU A 12 4.59 -13.38 13.97
N PRO A 13 5.16 -13.15 12.82
CA PRO A 13 5.64 -11.80 12.52
C PRO A 13 4.46 -10.85 12.68
N ALA A 14 4.76 -9.61 12.94
CA ALA A 14 3.72 -8.60 13.02
C ALA A 14 2.81 -8.78 11.83
N LYS A 15 1.50 -8.66 12.04
CA LYS A 15 0.55 -8.79 10.96
C LYS A 15 0.96 -7.88 9.83
N THR A 16 0.74 -8.38 8.63
CA THR A 16 0.99 -7.61 7.42
C THR A 16 0.23 -6.29 7.50
N LEU A 17 0.95 -5.21 7.30
CA LEU A 17 0.38 -3.88 7.39
C LEU A 17 0.22 -3.27 6.01
N ILE A 18 -1.02 -2.94 5.68
CA ILE A 18 -1.34 -2.23 4.45
C ILE A 18 -1.57 -0.77 4.83
N SER A 19 -0.81 0.13 4.23
CA SER A 19 -1.03 1.56 4.44
C SER A 19 -1.76 2.13 3.24
N ILE A 20 -2.83 2.86 3.51
CA ILE A 20 -3.70 3.42 2.47
C ILE A 20 -3.64 4.93 2.57
N ILE A 21 -3.36 5.60 1.45
CA ILE A 21 -3.31 7.05 1.40
C ILE A 21 -4.23 7.54 0.30
N ASP A 22 -5.27 8.27 0.66
CA ASP A 22 -6.23 8.80 -0.30
C ASP A 22 -6.96 9.96 0.37
N ASP A 23 -7.06 11.08 -0.33
CA ASP A 23 -7.75 12.25 0.22
C ASP A 23 -9.27 12.15 0.09
N ASP A 24 -9.78 11.15 -0.64
CA ASP A 24 -11.20 10.88 -0.74
C ASP A 24 -11.60 9.98 0.43
N GLU A 25 -12.34 10.54 1.38
CA GLU A 25 -12.67 9.84 2.61
C GLU A 25 -13.49 8.59 2.35
N ASP A 26 -14.49 8.68 1.46
CA ASP A 26 -15.36 7.54 1.19
C ASP A 26 -14.59 6.38 0.58
N PHE A 27 -13.74 6.68 -0.39
CA PHE A 27 -12.95 5.65 -1.02
C PHE A 27 -11.96 5.05 -0.03
N ARG A 28 -11.32 5.90 0.77
CA ARG A 28 -10.37 5.46 1.77
C ARG A 28 -11.01 4.51 2.78
N GLU A 29 -12.21 4.85 3.25
CA GLU A 29 -12.90 4.01 4.22
C GLU A 29 -13.35 2.69 3.61
N ALA A 30 -13.82 2.71 2.38
CA ALA A 30 -14.23 1.49 1.71
C ALA A 30 -13.04 0.55 1.52
N LEU A 31 -11.91 1.10 1.12
CA LEU A 31 -10.72 0.31 0.91
C LEU A 31 -10.19 -0.24 2.23
N GLN A 32 -10.22 0.57 3.27
CA GLN A 32 -9.80 0.14 4.60
C GLN A 32 -10.66 -1.03 5.07
N GLY A 33 -11.97 -0.94 4.88
CA GLY A 33 -12.87 -2.02 5.25
C GLY A 33 -12.58 -3.30 4.50
N LEU A 34 -12.33 -3.19 3.20
CA LEU A 34 -12.01 -4.36 2.39
C LEU A 34 -10.74 -5.05 2.87
N MET A 35 -9.69 -4.28 3.08
CA MET A 35 -8.42 -4.86 3.52
C MET A 35 -8.53 -5.47 4.91
N THR A 36 -9.25 -4.81 5.80
CA THR A 36 -9.46 -5.33 7.15
C THR A 36 -10.22 -6.65 7.10
N SER A 37 -11.22 -6.73 6.23
CA SER A 37 -12.03 -7.96 6.11
C SER A 37 -11.19 -9.13 5.61
N MET A 38 -10.09 -8.85 4.94
CA MET A 38 -9.19 -9.88 4.46
C MET A 38 -8.16 -10.30 5.50
N GLY A 39 -8.20 -9.72 6.69
CA GLY A 39 -7.31 -10.11 7.77
C GLY A 39 -6.06 -9.25 7.89
N PHE A 40 -5.91 -8.22 7.08
CA PHE A 40 -4.74 -7.36 7.16
C PHE A 40 -4.89 -6.31 8.25
N ARG A 41 -3.77 -5.92 8.82
CA ARG A 41 -3.71 -4.72 9.63
C ARG A 41 -3.67 -3.53 8.68
N VAL A 42 -4.41 -2.48 8.98
CA VAL A 42 -4.54 -1.36 8.05
C VAL A 42 -4.32 -0.05 8.78
N GLU A 43 -3.58 0.86 8.15
CA GLU A 43 -3.49 2.24 8.59
C GLU A 43 -3.84 3.12 7.40
N ALA A 44 -4.64 4.13 7.65
CA ALA A 44 -5.15 4.98 6.57
C ALA A 44 -4.79 6.44 6.85
N PHE A 45 -4.46 7.15 5.78
CA PHE A 45 -3.99 8.54 5.86
C PHE A 45 -4.68 9.34 4.77
N SER A 46 -4.96 10.59 5.06
CA SER A 46 -5.61 11.47 4.08
C SER A 46 -4.61 12.21 3.20
N SER A 47 -3.32 12.13 3.49
CA SER A 47 -2.31 12.81 2.68
C SER A 47 -0.98 12.08 2.78
N ALA A 48 -0.14 12.31 1.76
CA ALA A 48 1.21 11.76 1.77
C ALA A 48 2.03 12.30 2.92
N LEU A 49 1.83 13.56 3.26
CA LEU A 49 2.60 14.16 4.34
C LEU A 49 2.27 13.53 5.68
N ASP A 50 1.00 13.19 5.91
CA ASP A 50 0.61 12.50 7.12
C ASP A 50 1.28 11.13 7.21
N PHE A 51 1.35 10.43 6.10
CA PHE A 51 2.04 9.15 6.07
C PHE A 51 3.53 9.30 6.39
N LEU A 52 4.16 10.29 5.78
CA LEU A 52 5.60 10.51 5.98
C LEU A 52 5.92 10.95 7.40
N ALA A 53 4.96 11.54 8.11
CA ALA A 53 5.17 11.94 9.50
C ALA A 53 5.14 10.75 10.46
N ARG A 54 4.74 9.60 9.98
CA ARG A 54 4.67 8.41 10.79
C ARG A 54 6.07 7.93 11.15
N THR A 55 6.25 7.44 12.38
CA THR A 55 7.59 7.05 12.83
C THR A 55 8.06 5.72 12.27
N ASN A 56 7.14 4.82 11.93
CA ASN A 56 7.52 3.46 11.51
C ASN A 56 7.08 3.17 10.09
N ILE A 57 7.57 3.97 9.15
CA ILE A 57 7.24 3.78 7.74
C ILE A 57 7.64 2.39 7.26
N ARG A 58 8.75 1.87 7.76
CA ARG A 58 9.26 0.56 7.35
C ARG A 58 8.35 -0.60 7.73
N ASP A 59 7.42 -0.38 8.65
CA ASP A 59 6.47 -1.43 9.02
C ASP A 59 5.44 -1.68 7.93
N THR A 60 5.29 -0.76 7.00
CA THR A 60 4.32 -0.93 5.91
C THR A 60 4.80 -2.01 4.95
N SER A 61 3.97 -3.03 4.78
CA SER A 61 4.27 -4.14 3.88
C SER A 61 3.86 -3.83 2.45
N CYS A 62 2.81 -3.04 2.29
CA CYS A 62 2.30 -2.65 0.98
C CYS A 62 1.61 -1.31 1.11
N LEU A 63 1.86 -0.44 0.17
CA LEU A 63 1.30 0.90 0.15
C LEU A 63 0.32 1.02 -1.00
N ILE A 64 -0.89 1.49 -0.71
CA ILE A 64 -1.89 1.77 -1.73
C ILE A 64 -2.15 3.26 -1.68
N VAL A 65 -1.84 3.99 -2.76
CA VAL A 65 -1.88 5.44 -2.71
C VAL A 65 -2.52 6.01 -3.97
N ASP A 66 -3.38 7.01 -3.75
CA ASP A 66 -4.02 7.75 -4.84
C ASP A 66 -2.97 8.58 -5.57
N VAL A 67 -3.06 8.60 -6.90
CA VAL A 67 -2.14 9.40 -7.70
C VAL A 67 -2.38 10.90 -7.49
N HIS A 68 -3.64 11.32 -7.49
CA HIS A 68 -3.98 12.75 -7.50
C HIS A 68 -4.37 13.23 -6.13
N MET A 69 -3.40 13.78 -5.41
CA MET A 69 -3.62 14.36 -4.09
C MET A 69 -2.97 15.74 -4.05
N PRO A 70 -3.53 16.66 -3.24
CA PRO A 70 -2.90 17.97 -3.12
C PRO A 70 -1.54 17.88 -2.47
N ARG A 71 -0.67 18.79 -2.80
CA ARG A 71 0.66 18.98 -2.24
C ARG A 71 1.66 17.92 -2.67
N MET A 72 1.38 16.64 -2.45
CA MET A 72 2.28 15.58 -2.89
C MET A 72 1.43 14.48 -3.52
N THR A 73 1.71 14.18 -4.78
CA THR A 73 1.00 13.12 -5.50
C THR A 73 1.52 11.75 -5.08
N GLY A 74 0.76 10.70 -5.43
CA GLY A 74 1.22 9.35 -5.15
C GLY A 74 2.52 9.01 -5.84
N ILE A 75 2.71 9.54 -7.04
CA ILE A 75 3.95 9.30 -7.78
C ILE A 75 5.12 9.98 -7.08
N GLU A 76 4.92 11.21 -6.62
CA GLU A 76 5.96 11.93 -5.90
C GLU A 76 6.29 11.22 -4.58
N LEU A 77 5.28 10.70 -3.91
CA LEU A 77 5.52 9.98 -2.67
C LEU A 77 6.35 8.73 -2.94
N HIS A 78 6.00 7.96 -3.97
CA HIS A 78 6.75 6.75 -4.29
C HIS A 78 8.21 7.10 -4.57
N ARG A 79 8.44 8.14 -5.37
CA ARG A 79 9.81 8.56 -5.68
C ARG A 79 10.56 8.98 -4.43
N CYS A 80 9.88 9.71 -3.55
CA CYS A 80 10.48 10.14 -2.29
C CYS A 80 10.91 8.94 -1.44
N LEU A 81 10.06 7.92 -1.37
CA LEU A 81 10.37 6.72 -0.59
C LEU A 81 11.57 5.99 -1.18
N VAL A 82 11.60 5.82 -2.49
CA VAL A 82 12.72 5.14 -3.15
C VAL A 82 14.02 5.90 -2.89
N GLU A 83 13.98 7.23 -3.03
CA GLU A 83 15.18 8.04 -2.83
C GLU A 83 15.66 8.01 -1.39
N SER A 84 14.73 7.78 -0.46
CA SER A 84 15.06 7.72 0.96
C SER A 84 15.47 6.31 1.41
N GLY A 85 15.50 5.36 0.49
CA GLY A 85 15.94 4.01 0.83
C GLY A 85 14.84 3.10 1.33
N TYR A 86 13.57 3.51 1.21
CA TYR A 86 12.44 2.66 1.60
C TYR A 86 12.00 1.85 0.39
N ALA A 87 12.11 0.55 0.48
CA ALA A 87 11.70 -0.32 -0.62
C ALA A 87 10.34 -0.93 -0.33
N ILE A 88 9.32 -0.09 -0.33
CA ILE A 88 7.96 -0.50 0.01
C ILE A 88 7.16 -0.75 -1.26
N PRO A 89 6.66 -1.98 -1.46
CA PRO A 89 5.83 -2.25 -2.65
C PRO A 89 4.65 -1.31 -2.69
N THR A 90 4.47 -0.62 -3.81
CA THR A 90 3.50 0.45 -3.94
C THR A 90 2.53 0.18 -5.08
N ILE A 91 1.24 0.34 -4.80
CA ILE A 91 0.16 0.26 -5.78
C ILE A 91 -0.44 1.65 -5.90
N LEU A 92 -0.51 2.17 -7.12
CA LEU A 92 -1.13 3.45 -7.39
C LEU A 92 -2.57 3.24 -7.83
N ILE A 93 -3.47 4.11 -7.37
CA ILE A 93 -4.86 4.08 -7.78
C ILE A 93 -5.24 5.48 -8.24
N THR A 94 -6.02 5.57 -9.33
CA THR A 94 -6.38 6.87 -9.87
C THR A 94 -7.78 6.85 -10.48
N ALA A 95 -8.50 7.96 -10.33
CA ALA A 95 -9.76 8.18 -11.01
C ALA A 95 -9.54 8.69 -12.43
N TYR A 96 -8.30 9.10 -12.76
CA TYR A 96 -7.99 9.71 -14.05
C TYR A 96 -6.81 8.98 -14.68
N PRO A 97 -7.05 7.79 -15.24
CA PRO A 97 -5.94 6.98 -15.77
C PRO A 97 -5.28 7.67 -16.97
N ASP A 98 -3.97 7.52 -17.04
CA ASP A 98 -3.16 8.11 -18.09
C ASP A 98 -2.08 7.10 -18.43
N GLU A 99 -2.06 6.65 -19.69
CA GLU A 99 -1.17 5.57 -20.09
C GLU A 99 0.30 5.96 -19.95
N SER A 100 0.66 7.20 -20.26
CA SER A 100 2.06 7.59 -20.14
C SER A 100 2.49 7.63 -18.67
N VAL A 101 1.59 8.00 -17.78
CA VAL A 101 1.86 7.98 -16.35
C VAL A 101 2.03 6.55 -15.87
N ARG A 102 1.15 5.65 -16.34
CA ARG A 102 1.23 4.25 -15.97
C ARG A 102 2.57 3.65 -16.37
N VAL A 103 2.96 3.87 -17.62
CA VAL A 103 4.20 3.30 -18.13
C VAL A 103 5.40 3.79 -17.33
N ARG A 104 5.43 5.09 -17.02
CA ARG A 104 6.53 5.64 -16.24
C ARG A 104 6.56 5.11 -14.83
N ALA A 105 5.39 5.02 -14.19
CA ALA A 105 5.31 4.53 -12.81
C ALA A 105 5.76 3.07 -12.73
N MET A 106 5.33 2.25 -13.69
CA MET A 106 5.73 0.85 -13.68
C MET A 106 7.25 0.73 -13.93
N ALA A 107 7.80 1.58 -14.79
CA ALA A 107 9.24 1.59 -15.01
C ALA A 107 9.99 2.00 -13.76
N ASP A 108 9.40 2.83 -12.92
CA ASP A 108 10.00 3.27 -11.66
C ASP A 108 9.85 2.23 -10.54
N GLY A 109 9.18 1.12 -10.80
CA GLY A 109 9.10 0.04 -9.83
C GLY A 109 7.80 -0.07 -9.08
N VAL A 110 6.77 0.69 -9.46
CA VAL A 110 5.45 0.56 -8.85
C VAL A 110 4.89 -0.82 -9.24
N ILE A 111 4.23 -1.47 -8.29
CA ILE A 111 3.72 -2.83 -8.49
C ILE A 111 2.46 -2.86 -9.32
N GLY A 112 1.61 -1.87 -9.17
CA GLY A 112 0.35 -1.84 -9.89
C GLY A 112 -0.14 -0.43 -10.09
N TYR A 113 -0.99 -0.27 -11.10
CA TYR A 113 -1.58 1.03 -11.43
C TYR A 113 -3.03 0.72 -11.78
N LEU A 114 -3.95 1.06 -10.89
CA LEU A 114 -5.34 0.66 -11.00
C LEU A 114 -6.24 1.88 -11.14
N THR A 115 -7.41 1.67 -11.74
CA THR A 115 -8.36 2.75 -11.99
C THR A 115 -9.52 2.66 -11.01
N LYS A 116 -9.95 3.80 -10.48
CA LYS A 116 -11.14 3.87 -9.63
C LYS A 116 -12.39 3.89 -10.52
N PRO A 117 -13.45 3.21 -10.15
CA PRO A 117 -13.52 2.24 -9.04
C PRO A 117 -12.76 0.99 -9.43
N CYS A 118 -12.03 0.40 -8.50
CA CYS A 118 -11.25 -0.76 -8.87
C CYS A 118 -11.95 -2.05 -8.46
N ASP A 119 -11.76 -3.06 -9.29
CA ASP A 119 -12.26 -4.38 -9.03
C ASP A 119 -11.51 -4.96 -7.84
N SER A 120 -12.23 -5.47 -6.85
CA SER A 120 -11.59 -5.99 -5.65
C SER A 120 -10.69 -7.17 -5.96
N GLU A 121 -11.02 -7.99 -6.96
CA GLU A 121 -10.17 -9.12 -7.33
C GLU A 121 -8.86 -8.63 -7.92
N GLU A 122 -8.92 -7.60 -8.74
CA GLU A 122 -7.72 -7.02 -9.33
C GLU A 122 -6.83 -6.40 -8.26
N LEU A 123 -7.44 -5.68 -7.33
CA LEU A 123 -6.70 -5.09 -6.24
C LEU A 123 -6.04 -6.15 -5.37
N LEU A 124 -6.77 -7.20 -5.03
CA LEU A 124 -6.23 -8.26 -4.19
C LEU A 124 -5.09 -8.99 -4.88
N ALA A 125 -5.18 -9.17 -6.20
CA ALA A 125 -4.08 -9.77 -6.95
C ALA A 125 -2.83 -8.91 -6.87
N CYS A 126 -2.98 -7.60 -6.95
CA CYS A 126 -1.84 -6.69 -6.82
C CYS A 126 -1.26 -6.73 -5.42
N VAL A 127 -2.11 -6.74 -4.40
CA VAL A 127 -1.64 -6.81 -3.02
C VAL A 127 -0.89 -8.11 -2.78
N SER A 128 -1.43 -9.24 -3.27
CA SER A 128 -0.76 -10.52 -3.12
C SER A 128 0.62 -10.51 -3.78
N SER A 129 0.70 -9.95 -4.97
CA SER A 129 1.96 -9.85 -5.68
C SER A 129 2.96 -9.00 -4.89
N ALA A 130 2.50 -7.89 -4.33
CA ALA A 130 3.35 -7.01 -3.54
C ALA A 130 3.89 -7.73 -2.31
N LEU A 131 3.02 -8.49 -1.63
CA LEU A 131 3.41 -9.18 -0.42
C LEU A 131 4.38 -10.33 -0.70
N GLU A 132 4.22 -11.00 -1.84
CA GLU A 132 5.16 -12.03 -2.23
C GLU A 132 6.55 -11.47 -2.45
N ARG A 133 6.62 -10.30 -3.06
CA ARG A 133 7.90 -9.63 -3.26
C ARG A 133 8.57 -9.30 -1.95
N ALA A 134 7.79 -8.78 -1.01
CA ALA A 134 8.32 -8.43 0.30
C ALA A 134 8.87 -9.65 1.01
N GLU A 135 8.16 -10.78 0.91
CA GLU A 135 8.58 -12.01 1.58
C GLU A 135 9.87 -12.56 0.99
N ARG A 136 10.07 -12.38 -0.32
CA ARG A 136 11.27 -12.86 -0.96
C ARG A 136 12.45 -11.91 -0.79
N GLY A 137 12.24 -10.77 -0.15
CA GLY A 137 13.31 -9.81 0.07
C GLY A 137 13.73 -9.07 -1.17
N GLU A 138 12.86 -9.00 -2.17
CA GLU A 138 13.17 -8.31 -3.42
C GLU A 138 13.05 -6.80 -3.31
N HIS A 139 12.69 -6.33 -2.17
CA HIS A 139 12.49 -4.93 -1.93
C HIS A 139 13.79 -4.16 -1.70
N ARG A 140 14.91 -4.82 -1.76
CA ARG A 140 16.19 -4.17 -1.53
C ARG A 140 16.60 -3.29 -2.67
#